data_65d01f5a2e58ee3c6a66a72e943f0e88
#
_entry.id   65d01f5a2e58ee3c6a66a72e943f0e88
#
_cell.length_a   1.000
_cell.length_b   1.000
_cell.length_c   1.000
_cell.angle_alpha   90.00
_cell.angle_beta   90.00
_cell.angle_gamma   90.00
#
_symmetry.space_group_name_H-M   'P 1'
#
loop_
_entity.id
_entity.type
_entity.pdbx_description
1 polymer ?
#
loop_
_entity_poly.entity_id
_entity_poly.type
_entity_poly.pdbx_seq_one_letter_code
_entity_poly.pdbx_strand_id
1 'polypeptide(L)'
;KKEFLHYFVHKNLIDISLNSPEYELEKTKAHQILTQRNKDKLDINRIVPIVKHYEVCEKNYNNLKQHFNEPINKFYNNRVPLVFNSIERSGIQVDPELFKSYFNQDWGNKVYTQYNYRTTTTRPSNRFGGVNFAALNKENGTRKTFIPENDRLVEIDISAYHPTLASSLIHYNFGDDDIHRSFARLYNVDYKKAKELTFKQLYGGVFKQYQHLEFFQKIQIYINEIWNQFQNEGF
;
A
#
# COMPACT_ATOMS: atom_id res chain seq x y z
N LYS A 1 -26.16 10.46 -8.65
CA LYS A 1 -25.48 9.70 -7.55
C LYS A 1 -24.18 9.07 -8.02
N LYS A 2 -24.16 8.32 -9.13
CA LYS A 2 -22.95 7.75 -9.71
C LYS A 2 -21.95 8.83 -10.15
N GLU A 3 -22.44 9.88 -10.79
CA GLU A 3 -21.63 11.03 -11.22
C GLU A 3 -21.01 11.78 -10.06
N PHE A 4 -21.76 11.94 -8.95
CA PHE A 4 -21.25 12.58 -7.76
C PHE A 4 -20.17 11.74 -7.08
N LEU A 5 -20.35 10.43 -6.97
CA LEU A 5 -19.33 9.51 -6.47
C LEU A 5 -18.09 9.51 -7.38
N HIS A 6 -18.29 9.53 -8.69
CA HIS A 6 -17.23 9.67 -9.69
C HIS A 6 -16.48 11.00 -9.52
N TYR A 7 -17.17 12.08 -9.30
CA TYR A 7 -16.57 13.38 -9.05
C TYR A 7 -15.67 13.38 -7.82
N PHE A 8 -16.11 12.76 -6.72
CA PHE A 8 -15.28 12.60 -5.52
C PHE A 8 -14.08 11.69 -5.74
N VAL A 9 -14.24 10.60 -6.47
CA VAL A 9 -13.16 9.63 -6.73
C VAL A 9 -12.13 10.20 -7.71
N HIS A 10 -12.54 10.98 -8.71
CA HIS A 10 -11.64 11.53 -9.73
C HIS A 10 -11.01 12.87 -9.36
N LYS A 11 -11.59 13.63 -8.45
CA LYS A 11 -10.87 14.77 -7.88
C LYS A 11 -9.85 14.26 -6.87
N ASN A 12 -8.67 14.00 -7.26
CA ASN A 12 -7.49 13.60 -6.47
C ASN A 12 -7.40 14.17 -5.01
N LEU A 13 -8.36 14.98 -4.61
CA LEU A 13 -8.55 15.54 -3.28
C LEU A 13 -8.73 14.47 -2.21
N ILE A 14 -9.38 13.37 -2.58
CA ILE A 14 -9.67 12.26 -1.67
C ILE A 14 -8.41 11.48 -1.34
N ASP A 15 -7.51 11.35 -2.31
CA ASP A 15 -6.29 10.59 -2.13
C ASP A 15 -5.22 11.33 -1.29
N ILE A 16 -5.35 12.63 -1.16
CA ILE A 16 -4.37 13.48 -0.47
C ILE A 16 -4.71 13.65 1.02
N SER A 17 -5.98 13.52 1.35
CA SER A 17 -6.48 13.66 2.73
C SER A 17 -6.42 12.36 3.53
N LEU A 18 -5.56 11.45 3.20
CA LEU A 18 -5.61 10.03 3.52
C LEU A 18 -5.62 9.66 5.00
N ASN A 19 -5.21 10.53 5.89
CA ASN A 19 -5.01 10.20 7.30
C ASN A 19 -5.87 11.00 8.27
N SER A 20 -6.83 11.79 7.77
CA SER A 20 -7.75 12.50 8.65
C SER A 20 -8.81 11.55 9.20
N PRO A 21 -8.96 11.38 10.53
CA PRO A 21 -10.06 10.61 11.11
C PRO A 21 -11.44 11.14 10.70
N GLU A 22 -11.56 12.44 10.52
CA GLU A 22 -12.79 13.09 10.03
C GLU A 22 -13.11 12.69 8.60
N TYR A 23 -12.08 12.60 7.74
CA TYR A 23 -12.24 12.16 6.36
C TYR A 23 -12.79 10.74 6.28
N GLU A 24 -12.19 9.78 6.98
CA GLU A 24 -12.65 8.39 6.96
C GLU A 24 -14.06 8.24 7.55
N LEU A 25 -14.39 8.98 8.60
CA LEU A 25 -15.72 8.98 9.18
C LEU A 25 -16.76 9.49 8.19
N GLU A 26 -16.54 10.67 7.60
CA GLU A 26 -17.50 11.29 6.68
C GLU A 26 -17.54 10.57 5.33
N LYS A 27 -16.42 10.02 4.85
CA LYS A 27 -16.36 9.15 3.68
C LYS A 27 -17.23 7.90 3.88
N THR A 28 -17.12 7.25 5.03
CA THR A 28 -17.92 6.06 5.34
C THR A 28 -19.40 6.38 5.36
N LYS A 29 -19.80 7.46 6.01
CA LYS A 29 -21.19 7.93 6.02
C LYS A 29 -21.71 8.27 4.62
N ALA A 30 -20.93 9.02 3.84
CA ALA A 30 -21.27 9.38 2.48
C ALA A 30 -21.43 8.13 1.59
N HIS A 31 -20.51 7.16 1.71
CA HIS A 31 -20.58 5.91 0.98
C HIS A 31 -21.82 5.09 1.33
N GLN A 32 -22.13 4.94 2.61
CA GLN A 32 -23.33 4.26 3.08
C GLN A 32 -24.60 4.87 2.48
N ILE A 33 -24.70 6.19 2.46
CA ILE A 33 -25.84 6.91 1.91
C ILE A 33 -25.95 6.72 0.40
N LEU A 34 -24.83 6.81 -0.32
CA LEU A 34 -24.79 6.71 -1.78
C LEU A 34 -25.04 5.28 -2.27
N THR A 35 -24.72 4.26 -1.46
CA THR A 35 -24.88 2.85 -1.83
C THR A 35 -26.22 2.26 -1.39
N GLN A 36 -26.97 2.92 -0.51
CA GLN A 36 -28.29 2.44 -0.08
C GLN A 36 -29.26 2.26 -1.24
N ARG A 37 -29.94 1.10 -1.26
CA ARG A 37 -30.87 0.71 -2.33
C ARG A 37 -32.20 1.47 -2.32
N ASN A 38 -32.66 1.96 -1.16
CA ASN A 38 -33.91 2.73 -1.04
C ASN A 38 -33.67 4.20 -1.41
N LYS A 39 -33.97 4.53 -2.66
CA LYS A 39 -33.44 5.70 -3.34
C LYS A 39 -34.44 6.85 -3.56
N ASP A 40 -35.67 6.71 -3.06
CA ASP A 40 -36.77 7.48 -3.63
C ASP A 40 -37.07 8.81 -2.95
N LYS A 41 -36.38 9.14 -1.86
CA LYS A 41 -36.52 10.48 -1.24
C LYS A 41 -35.13 11.01 -0.84
N LEU A 42 -34.76 12.13 -1.43
CA LEU A 42 -33.62 12.95 -0.99
C LEU A 42 -34.02 13.64 0.32
N ASP A 43 -33.66 13.05 1.43
CA ASP A 43 -33.78 13.65 2.75
C ASP A 43 -32.56 14.55 3.01
N ILE A 44 -32.83 15.75 3.57
CA ILE A 44 -31.75 16.69 3.96
C ILE A 44 -30.73 16.04 4.90
N ASN A 45 -31.19 15.17 5.79
CA ASN A 45 -30.31 14.44 6.72
C ASN A 45 -29.31 13.48 6.02
N ARG A 46 -29.56 13.17 4.74
CA ARG A 46 -28.64 12.38 3.91
C ARG A 46 -27.66 13.22 3.10
N ILE A 47 -28.01 14.47 2.88
CA ILE A 47 -27.16 15.43 2.17
C ILE A 47 -26.07 15.98 3.08
N VAL A 48 -26.40 16.27 4.33
CA VAL A 48 -25.47 16.86 5.29
C VAL A 48 -24.16 16.09 5.45
N PRO A 49 -24.14 14.73 5.62
CA PRO A 49 -22.88 13.99 5.68
C PRO A 49 -22.06 14.06 4.41
N ILE A 50 -22.71 14.18 3.25
CA ILE A 50 -22.02 14.30 1.95
C ILE A 50 -21.34 15.68 1.85
N VAL A 51 -22.02 16.71 2.27
CA VAL A 51 -21.48 18.09 2.30
C VAL A 51 -20.30 18.16 3.27
N LYS A 52 -20.45 17.63 4.49
CA LYS A 52 -19.36 17.57 5.47
C LYS A 52 -18.14 16.83 4.94
N HIS A 53 -18.35 15.70 4.27
CA HIS A 53 -17.25 14.97 3.65
C HIS A 53 -16.52 15.84 2.62
N TYR A 54 -17.25 16.59 1.79
CA TYR A 54 -16.67 17.54 0.84
C TYR A 54 -15.86 18.64 1.54
N GLU A 55 -16.43 19.25 2.58
CA GLU A 55 -15.77 20.31 3.36
C GLU A 55 -14.45 19.82 3.98
N VAL A 56 -14.42 18.60 4.53
CA VAL A 56 -13.19 17.98 5.06
C VAL A 56 -12.17 17.77 3.95
N CYS A 57 -12.60 17.28 2.79
CA CYS A 57 -11.71 17.10 1.64
C CYS A 57 -11.13 18.42 1.14
N GLU A 58 -11.94 19.48 1.08
CA GLU A 58 -11.51 20.81 0.66
C GLU A 58 -10.52 21.42 1.65
N LYS A 59 -10.82 21.34 2.95
CA LYS A 59 -9.92 21.77 4.02
C LYS A 59 -8.56 21.07 3.91
N ASN A 60 -8.58 19.74 3.81
CA ASN A 60 -7.35 18.95 3.71
C ASN A 60 -6.57 19.28 2.43
N TYR A 61 -7.24 19.44 1.29
CA TYR A 61 -6.61 19.91 0.07
C TYR A 61 -5.91 21.24 0.23
N ASN A 62 -6.60 22.22 0.83
CA ASN A 62 -6.05 23.56 1.04
C ASN A 62 -4.82 23.54 1.96
N ASN A 63 -4.80 22.65 2.95
CA ASN A 63 -3.66 22.47 3.83
C ASN A 63 -2.47 21.83 3.11
N LEU A 64 -2.72 20.87 2.22
CA LEU A 64 -1.69 20.06 1.58
C LEU A 64 -1.20 20.60 0.24
N LYS A 65 -1.97 21.48 -0.43
CA LYS A 65 -1.62 21.98 -1.79
C LYS A 65 -0.26 22.68 -1.87
N GLN A 66 0.19 23.28 -0.78
CA GLN A 66 1.51 23.91 -0.70
C GLN A 66 2.66 22.91 -0.90
N HIS A 67 2.44 21.64 -0.51
CA HIS A 67 3.43 20.56 -0.63
C HIS A 67 3.44 19.90 -2.01
N PHE A 68 2.53 20.23 -2.92
CA PHE A 68 2.46 19.61 -4.25
C PHE A 68 3.70 19.88 -5.11
N ASN A 69 4.37 20.96 -4.85
CA ASN A 69 5.56 21.34 -5.60
C ASN A 69 6.85 20.71 -5.08
N GLU A 70 6.80 20.01 -3.95
CA GLU A 70 7.95 19.29 -3.44
C GLU A 70 8.40 18.19 -4.43
N PRO A 71 9.72 17.95 -4.58
CA PRO A 71 10.26 17.02 -5.57
C PRO A 71 9.64 15.62 -5.49
N ILE A 72 9.45 15.11 -4.26
CA ILE A 72 8.85 13.78 -4.04
C ILE A 72 7.40 13.74 -4.50
N ASN A 73 6.61 14.77 -4.23
CA ASN A 73 5.21 14.84 -4.62
C ASN A 73 5.06 15.00 -6.13
N LYS A 74 5.92 15.79 -6.78
CA LYS A 74 6.00 15.86 -8.25
C LYS A 74 6.36 14.54 -8.87
N PHE A 75 7.33 13.82 -8.33
CA PHE A 75 7.69 12.49 -8.80
C PHE A 75 6.51 11.54 -8.69
N TYR A 76 5.90 11.46 -7.51
CA TYR A 76 4.79 10.54 -7.25
C TYR A 76 3.57 10.84 -8.12
N ASN A 77 3.19 12.10 -8.26
CA ASN A 77 2.01 12.48 -9.03
C ASN A 77 2.22 12.45 -10.55
N ASN A 78 3.43 12.68 -11.04
CA ASN A 78 3.69 12.80 -12.47
C ASN A 78 4.31 11.54 -13.09
N ARG A 79 5.14 10.80 -12.33
CA ARG A 79 5.88 9.62 -12.86
C ARG A 79 5.21 8.31 -12.52
N VAL A 80 4.75 8.14 -11.29
CA VAL A 80 4.15 6.88 -10.84
C VAL A 80 2.92 6.49 -11.66
N PRO A 81 1.96 7.40 -11.98
CA PRO A 81 0.83 7.07 -12.84
C PRO A 81 1.23 6.59 -14.23
N LEU A 82 2.27 7.16 -14.82
CA LEU A 82 2.75 6.76 -16.14
C LEU A 82 3.31 5.33 -16.13
N VAL A 83 4.05 4.97 -15.09
CA VAL A 83 4.60 3.62 -14.93
C VAL A 83 3.46 2.61 -14.77
N PHE A 84 2.49 2.88 -13.88
CA PHE A 84 1.36 1.97 -13.70
C PHE A 84 0.49 1.85 -14.94
N ASN A 85 0.24 2.94 -15.65
CA ASN A 85 -0.48 2.90 -16.92
C ASN A 85 0.24 2.02 -17.97
N SER A 86 1.58 2.08 -18.02
CA SER A 86 2.36 1.19 -18.87
C SER A 86 2.22 -0.28 -18.48
N ILE A 87 2.35 -0.59 -17.18
CA ILE A 87 2.21 -1.95 -16.65
C ILE A 87 0.81 -2.51 -16.93
N GLU A 88 -0.23 -1.72 -16.67
CA GLU A 88 -1.63 -2.10 -16.87
C GLU A 88 -1.94 -2.39 -18.34
N ARG A 89 -1.36 -1.64 -19.27
CA ARG A 89 -1.53 -1.84 -20.73
C ARG A 89 -0.73 -3.02 -21.26
N SER A 90 0.41 -3.33 -20.65
CA SER A 90 1.25 -4.44 -21.10
C SER A 90 0.60 -5.79 -20.85
N GLY A 91 -0.07 -5.95 -19.70
CA GLY A 91 -0.62 -7.21 -19.24
C GLY A 91 0.47 -8.25 -18.97
N ILE A 92 0.06 -9.45 -18.60
CA ILE A 92 0.96 -10.59 -18.36
C ILE A 92 0.44 -11.77 -19.18
N GLN A 93 1.35 -12.43 -19.90
CA GLN A 93 1.01 -13.60 -20.69
C GLN A 93 0.70 -14.79 -19.78
N VAL A 94 -0.31 -15.56 -20.15
CA VAL A 94 -0.77 -16.73 -19.42
C VAL A 94 -0.95 -17.91 -20.35
N ASP A 95 -0.83 -19.11 -19.79
CA ASP A 95 -1.37 -20.32 -20.38
C ASP A 95 -2.90 -20.29 -20.22
N PRO A 96 -3.71 -20.18 -21.30
CA PRO A 96 -5.14 -19.98 -21.20
C PRO A 96 -5.87 -21.13 -20.50
N GLU A 97 -5.44 -22.36 -20.74
CA GLU A 97 -6.08 -23.56 -20.17
C GLU A 97 -5.81 -23.65 -18.67
N LEU A 98 -4.55 -23.47 -18.27
CA LEU A 98 -4.19 -23.42 -16.87
C LEU A 98 -4.87 -22.24 -16.17
N PHE A 99 -4.89 -21.07 -16.79
CA PHE A 99 -5.53 -19.89 -16.21
C PHE A 99 -7.02 -20.15 -15.96
N LYS A 100 -7.72 -20.68 -16.96
CA LYS A 100 -9.14 -21.04 -16.84
C LYS A 100 -9.39 -22.05 -15.74
N SER A 101 -8.51 -23.05 -15.59
CA SER A 101 -8.65 -24.09 -14.55
C SER A 101 -8.52 -23.53 -13.12
N TYR A 102 -7.65 -22.54 -12.91
CA TYR A 102 -7.42 -21.96 -11.58
C TYR A 102 -8.35 -20.79 -11.23
N PHE A 103 -8.70 -19.97 -12.22
CA PHE A 103 -9.45 -18.73 -11.99
C PHE A 103 -10.90 -18.81 -12.47
N ASN A 104 -11.30 -19.91 -13.14
CA ASN A 104 -12.62 -20.07 -13.75
C ASN A 104 -13.02 -18.89 -14.66
N GLN A 105 -12.05 -18.33 -15.35
CA GLN A 105 -12.21 -17.18 -16.25
C GLN A 105 -11.47 -17.45 -17.56
N ASP A 106 -12.09 -17.07 -18.65
CA ASP A 106 -11.51 -17.19 -19.98
C ASP A 106 -11.16 -15.79 -20.51
N TRP A 107 -9.91 -15.40 -20.33
CA TRP A 107 -9.40 -14.09 -20.72
C TRP A 107 -8.43 -14.15 -21.91
N GLY A 108 -8.36 -15.30 -22.57
CA GLY A 108 -7.40 -15.54 -23.64
C GLY A 108 -5.99 -15.73 -23.10
N ASN A 109 -5.00 -15.36 -23.90
CA ASN A 109 -3.59 -15.59 -23.63
C ASN A 109 -2.89 -14.46 -22.85
N LYS A 110 -3.60 -13.40 -22.51
CA LYS A 110 -3.04 -12.25 -21.81
C LYS A 110 -4.01 -11.68 -20.77
N VAL A 111 -3.53 -11.50 -19.57
CA VAL A 111 -4.32 -11.01 -18.42
C VAL A 111 -3.90 -9.59 -18.09
N TYR A 112 -4.90 -8.76 -17.85
CA TYR A 112 -4.72 -7.37 -17.47
C TYR A 112 -5.26 -7.14 -16.07
N THR A 113 -4.66 -6.23 -15.33
CA THR A 113 -5.17 -5.75 -14.05
C THR A 113 -4.98 -4.25 -13.93
N GLN A 114 -5.72 -3.65 -13.03
CA GLN A 114 -5.55 -2.25 -12.67
C GLN A 114 -5.00 -2.16 -11.25
N TYR A 115 -4.17 -1.16 -11.03
CA TYR A 115 -3.54 -0.93 -9.75
C TYR A 115 -4.06 0.34 -9.06
N ASN A 116 -4.33 0.21 -7.78
CA ASN A 116 -4.39 1.36 -6.91
C ASN A 116 -2.98 1.55 -6.30
N TYR A 117 -2.24 2.51 -6.80
CA TYR A 117 -0.91 2.87 -6.28
C TYR A 117 -0.97 3.96 -5.20
N ARG A 118 -2.15 4.54 -4.95
CA ARG A 118 -2.39 5.54 -3.92
C ARG A 118 -2.96 4.88 -2.67
N THR A 119 -2.14 4.10 -2.03
CA THR A 119 -2.46 3.44 -0.76
C THR A 119 -1.70 4.09 0.39
N THR A 120 -2.19 3.97 1.61
CA THR A 120 -1.56 4.52 2.82
C THR A 120 -0.11 4.08 3.00
N THR A 121 0.20 2.86 2.57
CA THR A 121 1.55 2.28 2.67
C THR A 121 2.36 2.41 1.39
N THR A 122 1.84 3.10 0.36
CA THR A 122 2.40 3.19 -0.99
C THR A 122 2.58 1.83 -1.71
N ARG A 123 2.15 0.73 -1.10
CA ARG A 123 2.13 -0.58 -1.78
C ARG A 123 0.97 -0.64 -2.75
N PRO A 124 1.22 -0.87 -4.04
CA PRO A 124 0.13 -1.01 -5.00
C PRO A 124 -0.76 -2.19 -4.63
N SER A 125 -2.05 -2.00 -4.75
CA SER A 125 -3.04 -3.08 -4.63
C SER A 125 -3.80 -3.22 -5.93
N ASN A 126 -4.33 -4.41 -6.19
CA ASN A 126 -5.21 -4.61 -7.33
C ASN A 126 -6.53 -3.87 -7.14
N ARG A 127 -7.09 -3.42 -8.25
CA ARG A 127 -8.32 -2.65 -8.33
C ARG A 127 -9.37 -3.41 -9.15
N PHE A 128 -10.63 -3.42 -8.68
CA PHE A 128 -11.80 -3.85 -9.47
C PHE A 128 -11.73 -5.22 -10.14
N GLY A 129 -11.72 -6.29 -9.35
CA GLY A 129 -12.03 -7.64 -9.87
C GLY A 129 -11.00 -8.29 -10.80
N GLY A 130 -9.88 -7.64 -11.05
CA GLY A 130 -8.75 -8.23 -11.77
C GLY A 130 -7.99 -9.25 -10.91
N VAL A 131 -7.06 -9.96 -11.52
CA VAL A 131 -6.20 -10.90 -10.82
C VAL A 131 -5.33 -10.15 -9.81
N ASN A 132 -5.38 -10.55 -8.55
CA ASN A 132 -4.51 -9.98 -7.52
C ASN A 132 -3.13 -10.63 -7.56
N PHE A 133 -2.25 -10.13 -8.41
CA PHE A 133 -0.90 -10.68 -8.57
C PHE A 133 -0.09 -10.66 -7.27
N ALA A 134 -0.31 -9.69 -6.40
CA ALA A 134 0.39 -9.58 -5.12
C ALA A 134 -0.03 -10.65 -4.09
N ALA A 135 -1.22 -11.23 -4.24
CA ALA A 135 -1.80 -12.21 -3.32
C ALA A 135 -1.87 -13.64 -3.90
N LEU A 136 -1.19 -13.92 -5.00
CA LEU A 136 -1.16 -15.26 -5.59
C LEU A 136 -0.49 -16.25 -4.64
N ASN A 137 -1.19 -17.36 -4.38
CA ASN A 137 -0.64 -18.42 -3.56
C ASN A 137 0.59 -19.07 -4.23
N LYS A 138 1.63 -19.30 -3.44
CA LYS A 138 2.86 -19.93 -3.91
C LYS A 138 2.75 -21.45 -4.05
N GLU A 139 1.88 -22.07 -3.27
CA GLU A 139 1.85 -23.52 -3.06
C GLU A 139 0.81 -24.23 -3.92
N ASN A 140 -0.27 -23.56 -4.31
CA ASN A 140 -1.38 -24.17 -5.05
C ASN A 140 -1.18 -24.25 -6.58
N GLY A 141 -0.05 -23.79 -7.09
CA GLY A 141 0.27 -23.86 -8.53
C GLY A 141 -0.27 -22.70 -9.37
N THR A 142 -1.10 -21.77 -8.83
CA THR A 142 -1.65 -20.65 -9.60
C THR A 142 -0.61 -19.80 -10.30
N ARG A 143 0.61 -19.70 -9.73
CA ARG A 143 1.72 -18.95 -10.36
C ARG A 143 2.23 -19.57 -11.65
N LYS A 144 2.04 -20.88 -11.86
CA LYS A 144 2.43 -21.59 -13.09
C LYS A 144 1.60 -21.17 -14.31
N THR A 145 0.45 -20.52 -14.09
CA THR A 145 -0.38 -20.00 -15.18
C THR A 145 0.28 -18.83 -15.91
N PHE A 146 1.20 -18.12 -15.26
CA PHE A 146 1.92 -16.98 -15.85
C PHE A 146 3.15 -17.47 -16.57
N ILE A 147 3.21 -17.23 -17.85
CA ILE A 147 4.29 -17.65 -18.74
C ILE A 147 5.04 -16.44 -19.31
N PRO A 148 6.31 -16.59 -19.68
CA PRO A 148 7.03 -15.50 -20.29
C PRO A 148 6.49 -15.20 -21.70
N GLU A 149 6.49 -13.93 -22.07
CA GLU A 149 6.19 -13.49 -23.44
C GLU A 149 7.33 -13.84 -24.41
N ASN A 150 8.53 -13.91 -23.89
CA ASN A 150 9.75 -14.28 -24.60
C ASN A 150 10.31 -15.59 -24.01
N ASP A 151 11.62 -15.61 -23.67
CA ASP A 151 12.28 -16.85 -23.24
C ASP A 151 12.15 -17.13 -21.75
N ARG A 152 12.02 -16.09 -20.92
CA ARG A 152 12.03 -16.24 -19.46
C ARG A 152 11.37 -15.09 -18.70
N LEU A 153 10.89 -15.40 -17.50
CA LEU A 153 10.52 -14.42 -16.50
C LEU A 153 11.73 -14.07 -15.65
N VAL A 154 11.88 -12.79 -15.32
CA VAL A 154 12.92 -12.30 -14.41
C VAL A 154 12.24 -11.82 -13.13
N GLU A 155 12.66 -12.38 -11.99
CA GLU A 155 12.24 -11.91 -10.67
C GLU A 155 13.33 -11.00 -10.09
N ILE A 156 12.93 -9.80 -9.69
CA ILE A 156 13.81 -8.83 -9.01
C ILE A 156 13.21 -8.56 -7.65
N ASP A 157 13.92 -8.90 -6.58
CA ASP A 157 13.48 -8.70 -5.20
C ASP A 157 14.60 -8.06 -4.36
N ILE A 158 14.22 -7.18 -3.44
CA ILE A 158 15.16 -6.59 -2.50
C ILE A 158 15.18 -7.45 -1.25
N SER A 159 16.31 -8.08 -0.99
CA SER A 159 16.48 -8.93 0.19
C SER A 159 16.23 -8.15 1.48
N ALA A 160 15.37 -8.71 2.33
CA ALA A 160 15.03 -8.13 3.63
C ALA A 160 14.69 -6.63 3.58
N TYR A 161 13.88 -6.20 2.60
CA TYR A 161 13.63 -4.79 2.28
C TYR A 161 13.39 -3.89 3.50
N HIS A 162 12.47 -4.28 4.41
CA HIS A 162 12.14 -3.43 5.55
C HIS A 162 13.28 -3.29 6.58
N PRO A 163 13.95 -4.37 7.00
CA PRO A 163 15.14 -4.23 7.83
C PRO A 163 16.27 -3.45 7.14
N THR A 164 16.44 -3.61 5.82
CA THR A 164 17.43 -2.86 5.03
C THR A 164 17.12 -1.37 5.04
N LEU A 165 15.87 -1.00 4.77
CA LEU A 165 15.44 0.39 4.80
C LEU A 165 15.58 0.97 6.22
N ALA A 166 15.12 0.26 7.24
CA ALA A 166 15.23 0.70 8.62
C ALA A 166 16.68 0.92 9.02
N SER A 167 17.59 -0.01 8.67
CA SER A 167 19.02 0.12 8.98
C SER A 167 19.64 1.37 8.33
N SER A 168 19.24 1.67 7.09
CA SER A 168 19.68 2.89 6.39
C SER A 168 19.21 4.15 7.12
N LEU A 169 17.94 4.20 7.53
CA LEU A 169 17.36 5.37 8.21
C LEU A 169 18.00 5.65 9.58
N ILE A 170 18.36 4.58 10.32
CA ILE A 170 18.97 4.69 11.66
C ILE A 170 20.49 4.61 11.65
N HIS A 171 21.12 4.58 10.46
CA HIS A 171 22.57 4.42 10.30
C HIS A 171 23.12 3.21 11.07
N TYR A 172 22.41 2.07 10.97
CA TYR A 172 22.84 0.81 11.56
C TYR A 172 23.44 -0.10 10.51
N ASN A 173 24.63 -0.67 10.77
CA ASN A 173 25.32 -1.54 9.84
C ASN A 173 25.28 -2.99 10.35
N PHE A 174 24.70 -3.89 9.56
CA PHE A 174 24.72 -5.33 9.81
C PHE A 174 26.03 -6.01 9.39
N GLY A 175 26.98 -5.26 8.79
CA GLY A 175 28.16 -5.81 8.15
C GLY A 175 27.84 -6.42 6.78
N ASP A 176 28.71 -7.32 6.32
CA ASP A 176 28.58 -7.97 5.00
C ASP A 176 27.66 -9.20 5.02
N ASP A 177 27.10 -9.54 6.16
CA ASP A 177 26.23 -10.69 6.33
C ASP A 177 24.78 -10.43 5.86
N ASP A 178 24.10 -11.52 5.52
CA ASP A 178 22.66 -11.53 5.37
C ASP A 178 21.98 -11.03 6.67
N ILE A 179 21.10 -10.06 6.53
CA ILE A 179 20.43 -9.40 7.66
C ILE A 179 19.69 -10.41 8.56
N HIS A 180 19.03 -11.41 7.98
CA HIS A 180 18.32 -12.40 8.78
C HIS A 180 19.28 -13.37 9.49
N ARG A 181 20.47 -13.61 8.95
CA ARG A 181 21.53 -14.34 9.68
C ARG A 181 22.06 -13.52 10.83
N SER A 182 22.23 -12.23 10.66
CA SER A 182 22.62 -11.34 11.75
C SER A 182 21.58 -11.34 12.86
N PHE A 183 20.29 -11.26 12.54
CA PHE A 183 19.22 -11.41 13.52
C PHE A 183 19.16 -12.81 14.14
N ALA A 184 19.44 -13.88 13.39
CA ALA A 184 19.49 -15.24 13.94
C ALA A 184 20.53 -15.35 15.06
N ARG A 185 21.69 -14.73 14.89
CA ARG A 185 22.74 -14.65 15.94
C ARG A 185 22.29 -13.79 17.11
N LEU A 186 21.73 -12.60 16.84
CA LEU A 186 21.27 -11.68 17.89
C LEU A 186 20.15 -12.28 18.76
N TYR A 187 19.24 -13.03 18.17
CA TYR A 187 18.15 -13.69 18.89
C TYR A 187 18.51 -15.07 19.42
N ASN A 188 19.65 -15.63 19.02
CA ASN A 188 20.04 -16.99 19.30
C ASN A 188 18.98 -18.03 18.85
N VAL A 189 18.55 -17.94 17.62
CA VAL A 189 17.56 -18.82 16.97
C VAL A 189 17.97 -19.17 15.56
N ASP A 190 17.29 -20.15 14.96
CA ASP A 190 17.49 -20.49 13.54
C ASP A 190 17.05 -19.35 12.60
N TYR A 191 17.51 -19.42 11.34
CA TYR A 191 17.24 -18.41 10.30
C TYR A 191 15.74 -18.16 10.06
N LYS A 192 14.94 -19.22 9.98
CA LYS A 192 13.50 -19.12 9.70
C LYS A 192 12.78 -18.41 10.85
N LYS A 193 13.15 -18.78 12.08
CA LYS A 193 12.60 -18.16 13.28
C LYS A 193 13.03 -16.71 13.43
N ALA A 194 14.28 -16.39 13.11
CA ALA A 194 14.79 -15.02 13.10
C ALA A 194 14.00 -14.14 12.13
N LYS A 195 13.74 -14.62 10.91
CA LYS A 195 12.93 -13.91 9.94
C LYS A 195 11.52 -13.60 10.46
N GLU A 196 10.86 -14.60 11.03
CA GLU A 196 9.52 -14.46 11.62
C GLU A 196 9.51 -13.45 12.77
N LEU A 197 10.47 -13.56 13.70
CA LEU A 197 10.61 -12.67 14.85
C LEU A 197 10.88 -11.22 14.43
N THR A 198 11.77 -11.02 13.47
CA THR A 198 12.11 -9.68 12.97
C THR A 198 10.88 -8.99 12.42
N PHE A 199 10.09 -9.69 11.58
CA PHE A 199 8.85 -9.13 11.08
C PHE A 199 7.84 -8.82 12.19
N LYS A 200 7.64 -9.74 13.14
CA LYS A 200 6.73 -9.51 14.27
C LYS A 200 7.12 -8.26 15.08
N GLN A 201 8.41 -8.06 15.29
CA GLN A 201 8.90 -6.92 16.07
C GLN A 201 8.82 -5.59 15.30
N LEU A 202 9.10 -5.60 14.00
CA LEU A 202 9.00 -4.38 13.20
C LEU A 202 7.56 -3.90 13.01
N TYR A 203 6.58 -4.81 12.99
CA TYR A 203 5.17 -4.47 12.77
C TYR A 203 4.29 -4.49 14.02
N GLY A 204 4.64 -5.29 15.00
CA GLY A 204 3.82 -5.50 16.20
C GLY A 204 4.42 -4.94 17.49
N GLY A 205 5.60 -4.32 17.41
CA GLY A 205 6.34 -3.79 18.54
C GLY A 205 7.40 -4.77 19.08
N VAL A 206 8.45 -4.20 19.68
CA VAL A 206 9.62 -4.95 20.11
C VAL A 206 9.35 -5.69 21.41
N PHE A 207 9.58 -6.99 21.42
CA PHE A 207 9.44 -7.81 22.63
C PHE A 207 10.44 -7.38 23.72
N LYS A 208 10.03 -7.39 24.97
CA LYS A 208 10.84 -6.92 26.11
C LYS A 208 12.25 -7.51 26.13
N GLN A 209 12.38 -8.80 25.81
CA GLN A 209 13.65 -9.51 25.79
C GLN A 209 14.64 -9.05 24.71
N TYR A 210 14.17 -8.32 23.67
CA TYR A 210 15.00 -7.84 22.57
C TYR A 210 15.15 -6.30 22.54
N GLN A 211 14.54 -5.58 23.47
CA GLN A 211 14.63 -4.12 23.54
C GLN A 211 16.06 -3.62 23.81
N HIS A 212 16.91 -4.47 24.36
CA HIS A 212 18.32 -4.15 24.63
C HIS A 212 19.19 -4.18 23.36
N LEU A 213 18.71 -4.75 22.26
CA LEU A 213 19.48 -4.81 21.01
C LEU A 213 19.61 -3.42 20.39
N GLU A 214 20.82 -3.02 20.04
CA GLU A 214 21.16 -1.70 19.50
C GLU A 214 20.28 -1.29 18.32
N PHE A 215 20.00 -2.22 17.40
CA PHE A 215 19.14 -1.98 16.26
C PHE A 215 17.76 -1.48 16.69
N PHE A 216 17.13 -2.12 17.67
CA PHE A 216 15.80 -1.71 18.13
C PHE A 216 15.83 -0.45 18.99
N GLN A 217 16.90 -0.22 19.73
CA GLN A 217 17.09 1.03 20.47
C GLN A 217 17.16 2.22 19.50
N LYS A 218 17.95 2.10 18.44
CA LYS A 218 18.06 3.14 17.39
C LYS A 218 16.73 3.37 16.68
N ILE A 219 15.98 2.30 16.37
CA ILE A 219 14.63 2.43 15.79
C ILE A 219 13.71 3.21 16.73
N GLN A 220 13.74 2.89 18.04
CA GLN A 220 12.88 3.59 19.00
C GLN A 220 13.22 5.08 19.11
N ILE A 221 14.51 5.42 19.09
CA ILE A 221 14.96 6.83 19.06
C ILE A 221 14.41 7.51 17.81
N TYR A 222 14.60 6.92 16.63
CA TYR A 222 14.12 7.47 15.36
C TYR A 222 12.61 7.66 15.33
N ILE A 223 11.84 6.68 15.83
CA ILE A 223 10.37 6.79 15.93
C ILE A 223 9.99 7.95 16.87
N ASN A 224 10.66 8.09 18.00
CA ASN A 224 10.39 9.18 18.96
C ASN A 224 10.70 10.56 18.35
N GLU A 225 11.76 10.68 17.56
CA GLU A 225 12.10 11.91 16.85
C GLU A 225 11.01 12.30 15.85
N ILE A 226 10.57 11.35 15.00
CA ILE A 226 9.46 11.58 14.06
C ILE A 226 8.18 11.94 14.80
N TRP A 227 7.89 11.24 15.90
CA TRP A 227 6.68 11.51 16.68
C TRP A 227 6.71 12.90 17.31
N ASN A 228 7.84 13.32 17.84
CA ASN A 228 8.01 14.67 18.39
C ASN A 228 7.89 15.74 17.28
N GLN A 229 8.46 15.49 16.12
CA GLN A 229 8.31 16.37 14.98
C GLN A 229 6.84 16.49 14.57
N PHE A 230 6.13 15.36 14.45
CA PHE A 230 4.69 15.34 14.15
C PHE A 230 3.86 16.11 15.17
N GLN A 231 4.15 15.95 16.46
CA GLN A 231 3.43 16.69 17.52
C GLN A 231 3.68 18.20 17.45
N ASN A 232 4.87 18.62 17.05
CA ASN A 232 5.23 20.04 17.01
C ASN A 232 4.79 20.72 15.70
N GLU A 233 4.87 20.01 14.57
CA GLU A 233 4.64 20.54 13.23
C GLU A 233 3.28 20.14 12.64
N GLY A 234 2.62 19.12 13.18
CA GLY A 234 1.27 18.71 12.77
C GLY A 234 1.23 17.82 11.52
N PHE A 235 2.35 17.20 11.09
CA PHE A 235 2.42 16.14 10.04
C PHE A 235 3.63 15.25 10.16
#